data_68feeb2bc638c20b16f1605b991b3135
#
_entry.id   68feeb2bc638c20b16f1605b991b3135
#
_cell.length_a   1.000
_cell.length_b   1.000
_cell.length_c   1.000
_cell.angle_alpha   90.00
_cell.angle_beta   90.00
_cell.angle_gamma   90.00
#
_symmetry.space_group_name_H-M   'P 1'
#
loop_
_entity.id
_entity.type
_entity.pdbx_description
1 polymer ?
#
loop_
_entity_poly.entity_id
_entity_poly.type
_entity_poly.pdbx_seq_one_letter_code
_entity_poly.pdbx_strand_id
1 'polypeptide(L)'
;MNTTGFTLGKFAPLHKGHQYMIERALSEVDELYLLIYESDLIPVPLSVRAGWIRELYPQVHVIEGWDGPDDSSLGADGSSDRAVEIIQEDYILKMLKGQKIDRFYSSEFYGEHVSRALGAQDCRVDEARTVIPVSATMIRANPYQYREFISDTVYKDLITKIVFMGAPSTGKSTLTEALAKHYHTEWNPEYGREYWENNQIDRRIALEEFDTIALEHIRREEEAVLRADKYLFVDTNAITTYMFC
;
A
#
# COMPACT_ATOMS: atom_id res chain seq x y z
N MET A 1 -34.64 -1.94 -4.22
CA MET A 1 -33.82 -2.15 -2.99
C MET A 1 -32.39 -2.08 -3.44
N ASN A 2 -31.53 -1.33 -2.75
CA ASN A 2 -30.10 -1.28 -3.08
C ASN A 2 -29.49 -2.64 -2.79
N THR A 3 -28.67 -3.13 -3.73
CA THR A 3 -27.91 -4.36 -3.58
C THR A 3 -26.57 -4.04 -2.90
N THR A 4 -26.27 -4.76 -1.83
CA THR A 4 -25.07 -4.52 -1.04
C THR A 4 -24.05 -5.66 -1.19
N GLY A 5 -22.82 -5.31 -1.56
CA GLY A 5 -21.69 -6.22 -1.66
C GLY A 5 -20.74 -6.13 -0.47
N PHE A 6 -20.01 -7.21 -0.23
CA PHE A 6 -18.96 -7.25 0.79
C PHE A 6 -17.75 -8.02 0.27
N THR A 7 -16.57 -7.55 0.64
CA THR A 7 -15.31 -8.29 0.48
C THR A 7 -14.41 -8.03 1.69
N LEU A 8 -13.42 -8.88 1.89
CA LEU A 8 -12.46 -8.74 2.98
C LEU A 8 -11.07 -9.23 2.59
N GLY A 9 -10.06 -8.77 3.31
CA GLY A 9 -8.69 -9.25 3.11
C GLY A 9 -7.64 -8.45 3.82
N LYS A 10 -6.40 -8.94 3.77
CA LYS A 10 -5.21 -8.25 4.30
C LYS A 10 -4.72 -7.15 3.37
N PHE A 11 -4.91 -7.29 2.06
CA PHE A 11 -4.40 -6.40 1.01
C PHE A 11 -2.92 -6.03 1.25
N ALA A 12 -2.10 -7.06 1.45
CA ALA A 12 -0.70 -6.97 1.84
C ALA A 12 0.26 -7.54 0.75
N PRO A 13 0.55 -6.76 -0.34
CA PRO A 13 -0.04 -5.49 -0.73
C PRO A 13 -1.31 -5.62 -1.58
N LEU A 14 -2.02 -4.50 -1.77
CA LEU A 14 -3.09 -4.37 -2.76
C LEU A 14 -2.49 -4.50 -4.17
N HIS A 15 -3.11 -5.30 -5.04
CA HIS A 15 -2.63 -5.55 -6.39
C HIS A 15 -3.77 -5.71 -7.40
N LYS A 16 -3.46 -5.73 -8.70
CA LYS A 16 -4.46 -5.80 -9.78
C LYS A 16 -5.47 -6.95 -9.64
N GLY A 17 -5.10 -8.08 -9.03
CA GLY A 17 -6.07 -9.16 -8.74
C GLY A 17 -7.13 -8.73 -7.73
N HIS A 18 -6.73 -8.01 -6.67
CA HIS A 18 -7.68 -7.42 -5.73
C HIS A 18 -8.50 -6.30 -6.36
N GLN A 19 -7.86 -5.45 -7.18
CA GLN A 19 -8.56 -4.38 -7.91
C GLN A 19 -9.62 -4.93 -8.85
N TYR A 20 -9.29 -5.98 -9.61
CA TYR A 20 -10.24 -6.69 -10.47
C TYR A 20 -11.46 -7.22 -9.70
N MET A 21 -11.24 -7.79 -8.52
CA MET A 21 -12.34 -8.26 -7.65
C MET A 21 -13.21 -7.08 -7.16
N ILE A 22 -12.60 -5.98 -6.72
CA ILE A 22 -13.30 -4.77 -6.25
C ILE A 22 -14.11 -4.16 -7.42
N GLU A 23 -13.51 -4.01 -8.59
CA GLU A 23 -14.15 -3.44 -9.78
C GLU A 23 -15.32 -4.32 -10.27
N ARG A 24 -15.14 -5.65 -10.21
CA ARG A 24 -16.22 -6.59 -10.49
C ARG A 24 -17.38 -6.41 -9.52
N ALA A 25 -17.09 -6.34 -8.22
CA ALA A 25 -18.10 -6.11 -7.20
C ALA A 25 -18.84 -4.78 -7.44
N LEU A 26 -18.12 -3.68 -7.67
CA LEU A 26 -18.69 -2.35 -7.93
C LEU A 26 -19.57 -2.31 -9.19
N SER A 27 -19.33 -3.20 -10.15
CA SER A 27 -20.18 -3.29 -11.35
C SER A 27 -21.50 -4.04 -11.13
N GLU A 28 -21.65 -4.74 -10.00
CA GLU A 28 -22.77 -5.64 -9.72
C GLU A 28 -23.62 -5.24 -8.52
N VAL A 29 -23.14 -4.26 -7.68
CA VAL A 29 -23.85 -3.81 -6.48
C VAL A 29 -23.91 -2.29 -6.43
N ASP A 30 -24.91 -1.77 -5.68
CA ASP A 30 -25.08 -0.33 -5.47
C ASP A 30 -24.14 0.21 -4.37
N GLU A 31 -23.84 -0.62 -3.35
CA GLU A 31 -22.96 -0.28 -2.24
C GLU A 31 -21.96 -1.42 -2.00
N LEU A 32 -20.69 -1.12 -1.81
CA LEU A 32 -19.65 -2.10 -1.50
C LEU A 32 -18.96 -1.77 -0.18
N TYR A 33 -19.02 -2.72 0.75
CA TYR A 33 -18.26 -2.71 1.99
C TYR A 33 -17.01 -3.57 1.86
N LEU A 34 -15.89 -3.06 2.38
CA LEU A 34 -14.61 -3.75 2.35
C LEU A 34 -13.99 -3.73 3.74
N LEU A 35 -13.81 -4.90 4.33
CA LEU A 35 -13.11 -5.07 5.60
C LEU A 35 -11.63 -5.37 5.34
N ILE A 36 -10.77 -4.46 5.81
CA ILE A 36 -9.32 -4.66 5.82
C ILE A 36 -8.86 -4.81 7.27
N TYR A 37 -7.97 -5.78 7.56
CA TYR A 37 -7.52 -6.06 8.92
C TYR A 37 -6.00 -6.13 9.02
N GLU A 38 -5.50 -6.12 10.27
CA GLU A 38 -4.08 -6.07 10.58
C GLU A 38 -3.31 -7.25 10.00
N SER A 39 -2.05 -7.03 9.65
CA SER A 39 -1.19 -8.04 9.03
C SER A 39 0.27 -7.67 9.12
N ASP A 40 1.10 -8.60 9.59
CA ASP A 40 2.56 -8.46 9.67
C ASP A 40 3.29 -8.91 8.40
N LEU A 41 2.54 -9.23 7.33
CA LEU A 41 3.12 -9.72 6.07
C LEU A 41 3.95 -8.68 5.32
N ILE A 42 3.71 -7.39 5.55
CA ILE A 42 4.49 -6.27 5.03
C ILE A 42 4.61 -5.19 6.12
N PRO A 43 5.71 -4.41 6.13
CA PRO A 43 5.91 -3.33 7.12
C PRO A 43 5.13 -2.07 6.74
N VAL A 44 3.88 -2.22 6.29
CA VAL A 44 2.99 -1.11 5.92
C VAL A 44 1.76 -1.15 6.83
N PRO A 45 1.54 -0.11 7.64
CA PRO A 45 0.45 -0.06 8.60
C PRO A 45 -0.94 -0.23 7.97
N LEU A 46 -1.89 -0.75 8.77
CA LEU A 46 -3.28 -0.93 8.35
C LEU A 46 -3.89 0.35 7.78
N SER A 47 -3.69 1.50 8.45
CA SER A 47 -4.22 2.80 7.99
C SER A 47 -3.72 3.22 6.61
N VAL A 48 -2.45 2.93 6.29
CA VAL A 48 -1.87 3.21 4.96
C VAL A 48 -2.48 2.27 3.92
N ARG A 49 -2.58 0.97 4.23
CA ARG A 49 -3.21 -0.02 3.34
C ARG A 49 -4.70 0.29 3.08
N ALA A 50 -5.43 0.74 4.09
CA ALA A 50 -6.79 1.23 3.94
C ALA A 50 -6.84 2.53 3.11
N GLY A 51 -5.83 3.39 3.25
CA GLY A 51 -5.65 4.60 2.46
C GLY A 51 -5.55 4.31 0.96
N TRP A 52 -4.83 3.26 0.56
CA TRP A 52 -4.76 2.84 -0.86
C TRP A 52 -6.14 2.55 -1.46
N ILE A 53 -6.99 1.87 -0.68
CA ILE A 53 -8.33 1.52 -1.14
C ILE A 53 -9.20 2.76 -1.25
N ARG A 54 -9.14 3.67 -0.27
CA ARG A 54 -9.90 4.93 -0.29
C ARG A 54 -9.47 5.86 -1.42
N GLU A 55 -8.17 5.91 -1.72
CA GLU A 55 -7.65 6.72 -2.83
C GLU A 55 -8.08 6.18 -4.19
N LEU A 56 -7.98 4.86 -4.40
CA LEU A 56 -8.30 4.23 -5.68
C LEU A 56 -9.81 4.03 -5.88
N TYR A 57 -10.56 3.85 -4.80
CA TYR A 57 -12.01 3.54 -4.81
C TYR A 57 -12.76 4.36 -3.76
N PRO A 58 -12.91 5.69 -3.93
CA PRO A 58 -13.53 6.56 -2.93
C PRO A 58 -14.99 6.24 -2.64
N GLN A 59 -15.66 5.47 -3.50
CA GLN A 59 -17.04 5.00 -3.33
C GLN A 59 -17.17 3.74 -2.46
N VAL A 60 -16.06 3.09 -2.08
CA VAL A 60 -16.06 1.88 -1.25
C VAL A 60 -16.12 2.24 0.24
N HIS A 61 -16.99 1.59 0.98
CA HIS A 61 -17.06 1.73 2.44
C HIS A 61 -15.98 0.88 3.12
N VAL A 62 -14.82 1.48 3.40
CA VAL A 62 -13.68 0.78 4.01
C VAL A 62 -13.83 0.71 5.52
N ILE A 63 -13.87 -0.50 6.06
CA ILE A 63 -13.90 -0.82 7.49
C ILE A 63 -12.50 -1.30 7.90
N GLU A 64 -11.89 -0.66 8.90
CA GLU A 64 -10.59 -1.05 9.44
C GLU A 64 -10.76 -1.96 10.67
N GLY A 65 -10.25 -3.17 10.57
CA GLY A 65 -10.23 -4.16 11.66
C GLY A 65 -8.88 -4.15 12.37
N TRP A 66 -8.76 -3.34 13.42
CA TRP A 66 -7.53 -3.20 14.19
C TRP A 66 -7.24 -4.38 15.13
N ASP A 67 -8.31 -5.05 15.59
CA ASP A 67 -8.24 -6.23 16.47
C ASP A 67 -8.63 -7.47 15.66
N GLY A 68 -8.01 -7.68 14.48
CA GLY A 68 -8.37 -8.74 13.54
C GLY A 68 -8.52 -10.11 14.20
N PRO A 69 -9.20 -11.07 13.53
CA PRO A 69 -9.22 -12.44 14.02
C PRO A 69 -7.76 -12.91 14.14
N ASP A 70 -7.43 -13.54 15.26
CA ASP A 70 -6.09 -14.02 15.50
C ASP A 70 -5.75 -15.14 14.50
N ASP A 71 -5.02 -14.78 13.45
CA ASP A 71 -4.58 -15.71 12.38
C ASP A 71 -3.62 -16.79 12.88
N SER A 72 -3.11 -16.70 14.11
CA SER A 72 -2.20 -17.68 14.69
C SER A 72 -2.81 -19.07 14.84
N SER A 73 -4.15 -19.15 14.79
CA SER A 73 -4.91 -20.39 14.87
C SER A 73 -5.31 -20.97 13.49
N LEU A 74 -5.01 -20.28 12.38
CA LEU A 74 -5.15 -20.87 11.04
C LEU A 74 -3.99 -21.85 10.83
N GLY A 75 -4.30 -23.14 10.82
CA GLY A 75 -3.31 -24.17 10.54
C GLY A 75 -2.57 -23.90 9.23
N ALA A 76 -1.26 -24.10 9.21
CA ALA A 76 -0.39 -23.87 8.06
C ALA A 76 -0.74 -24.74 6.82
N ASP A 77 -1.66 -25.68 6.95
CA ASP A 77 -2.09 -26.66 5.96
C ASP A 77 -3.40 -26.30 5.22
N GLY A 78 -4.01 -25.14 5.53
CA GLY A 78 -5.27 -24.71 4.89
C GLY A 78 -6.49 -25.52 5.33
N SER A 79 -6.37 -26.41 6.32
CA SER A 79 -7.52 -27.06 6.94
C SER A 79 -8.20 -26.09 7.90
N SER A 80 -9.43 -25.66 7.58
CA SER A 80 -10.19 -24.80 8.49
C SER A 80 -10.76 -25.67 9.62
N ASP A 81 -10.29 -25.41 10.84
CA ASP A 81 -10.99 -25.87 12.03
C ASP A 81 -12.29 -25.07 12.14
N ARG A 82 -13.43 -25.72 12.29
CA ARG A 82 -14.75 -25.06 12.43
C ARG A 82 -14.76 -24.02 13.55
N ALA A 83 -13.96 -24.21 14.60
CA ALA A 83 -13.82 -23.24 15.69
C ALA A 83 -13.20 -21.92 15.19
N VAL A 84 -12.22 -21.99 14.29
CA VAL A 84 -11.57 -20.81 13.69
C VAL A 84 -12.55 -20.09 12.76
N GLU A 85 -13.29 -20.83 11.95
CA GLU A 85 -14.34 -20.25 11.08
C GLU A 85 -15.35 -19.45 11.91
N ILE A 86 -15.83 -20.01 13.04
CA ILE A 86 -16.80 -19.34 13.92
C ILE A 86 -16.23 -18.02 14.47
N ILE A 87 -14.97 -18.00 14.91
CA ILE A 87 -14.32 -16.78 15.40
C ILE A 87 -14.24 -15.71 14.30
N GLN A 88 -13.91 -16.13 13.08
CA GLN A 88 -13.87 -15.22 11.92
C GLN A 88 -15.27 -14.71 11.55
N GLU A 89 -16.26 -15.59 11.51
CA GLU A 89 -17.67 -15.25 11.23
C GLU A 89 -18.20 -14.23 12.23
N ASP A 90 -18.01 -14.47 13.54
CA ASP A 90 -18.44 -13.58 14.61
C ASP A 90 -17.75 -12.20 14.53
N TYR A 91 -16.44 -12.20 14.20
CA TYR A 91 -15.69 -10.97 14.01
C TYR A 91 -16.24 -10.16 12.84
N ILE A 92 -16.47 -10.78 11.68
CA ILE A 92 -17.03 -10.13 10.49
C ILE A 92 -18.41 -9.54 10.78
N LEU A 93 -19.30 -10.32 11.40
CA LEU A 93 -20.64 -9.86 11.76
C LEU A 93 -20.61 -8.67 12.73
N LYS A 94 -19.71 -8.69 13.71
CA LYS A 94 -19.47 -7.57 14.63
C LYS A 94 -19.01 -6.30 13.88
N MET A 95 -18.08 -6.44 12.93
CA MET A 95 -17.55 -5.31 12.15
C MET A 95 -18.60 -4.71 11.23
N LEU A 96 -19.48 -5.50 10.67
CA LEU A 96 -20.57 -5.06 9.81
C LEU A 96 -21.72 -4.40 10.57
N LYS A 97 -21.81 -4.52 11.90
CA LYS A 97 -22.80 -3.84 12.76
C LYS A 97 -24.26 -4.02 12.31
N GLY A 98 -24.58 -5.20 11.80
CA GLY A 98 -25.93 -5.50 11.32
C GLY A 98 -26.22 -5.04 9.88
N GLN A 99 -25.23 -4.53 9.14
CA GLN A 99 -25.38 -4.26 7.72
C GLN A 99 -25.76 -5.54 6.98
N LYS A 100 -26.88 -5.51 6.26
CA LYS A 100 -27.30 -6.64 5.41
C LYS A 100 -26.39 -6.70 4.18
N ILE A 101 -25.87 -7.88 3.89
CA ILE A 101 -25.06 -8.17 2.71
C ILE A 101 -25.83 -9.11 1.79
N ASP A 102 -25.94 -8.75 0.52
CA ASP A 102 -26.60 -9.56 -0.49
C ASP A 102 -25.60 -10.44 -1.27
N ARG A 103 -24.36 -9.93 -1.48
CA ARG A 103 -23.30 -10.61 -2.23
C ARG A 103 -21.96 -10.52 -1.51
N PHE A 104 -21.26 -11.65 -1.42
CA PHE A 104 -19.90 -11.73 -0.90
C PHE A 104 -18.93 -12.05 -2.02
N TYR A 105 -17.90 -11.20 -2.20
CA TYR A 105 -16.89 -11.35 -3.25
C TYR A 105 -15.57 -11.83 -2.66
N SER A 106 -15.01 -12.91 -3.22
CA SER A 106 -13.71 -13.43 -2.83
C SER A 106 -12.97 -14.05 -4.03
N SER A 107 -11.64 -14.06 -3.97
CA SER A 107 -10.77 -14.79 -4.90
C SER A 107 -10.16 -16.05 -4.27
N GLU A 108 -10.61 -16.43 -3.08
CA GLU A 108 -10.01 -17.49 -2.27
C GLU A 108 -11.05 -18.57 -1.90
N PHE A 109 -10.59 -19.81 -1.84
CA PHE A 109 -11.43 -20.98 -1.60
C PHE A 109 -12.26 -20.94 -0.30
N TYR A 110 -11.70 -20.34 0.76
CA TYR A 110 -12.33 -20.30 2.09
C TYR A 110 -13.49 -19.30 2.24
N GLY A 111 -13.88 -18.58 1.21
CA GLY A 111 -15.00 -17.62 1.27
C GLY A 111 -16.38 -18.24 1.50
N GLU A 112 -16.55 -19.57 1.33
CA GLU A 112 -17.85 -20.22 1.46
C GLU A 112 -18.44 -20.12 2.88
N HIS A 113 -17.63 -20.26 3.94
CA HIS A 113 -18.13 -20.13 5.31
C HIS A 113 -18.59 -18.69 5.61
N VAL A 114 -17.89 -17.69 5.07
CA VAL A 114 -18.25 -16.27 5.24
C VAL A 114 -19.57 -15.94 4.55
N SER A 115 -19.74 -16.35 3.29
CA SER A 115 -21.00 -16.13 2.55
C SER A 115 -22.19 -16.79 3.25
N ARG A 116 -21.99 -17.99 3.81
CA ARG A 116 -23.01 -18.71 4.60
C ARG A 116 -23.36 -17.96 5.88
N ALA A 117 -22.37 -17.46 6.64
CA ALA A 117 -22.58 -16.72 7.86
C ALA A 117 -23.33 -15.40 7.62
N LEU A 118 -23.06 -14.74 6.50
CA LEU A 118 -23.73 -13.51 6.06
C LEU A 118 -25.12 -13.76 5.46
N GLY A 119 -25.46 -15.00 5.10
CA GLY A 119 -26.65 -15.29 4.29
C GLY A 119 -26.58 -14.65 2.89
N ALA A 120 -25.39 -14.42 2.38
CA ALA A 120 -25.10 -13.74 1.12
C ALA A 120 -24.82 -14.71 -0.02
N GLN A 121 -25.02 -14.26 -1.26
CA GLN A 121 -24.60 -15.02 -2.44
C GLN A 121 -23.06 -15.04 -2.51
N ASP A 122 -22.45 -16.21 -2.63
CA ASP A 122 -21.02 -16.38 -2.86
C ASP A 122 -20.66 -16.05 -4.30
N CYS A 123 -19.80 -15.05 -4.51
CA CYS A 123 -19.36 -14.56 -5.81
C CYS A 123 -17.85 -14.73 -5.93
N ARG A 124 -17.40 -15.81 -6.57
CA ARG A 124 -15.99 -16.11 -6.81
C ARG A 124 -15.46 -15.30 -7.98
N VAL A 125 -14.32 -14.64 -7.80
CA VAL A 125 -13.68 -13.81 -8.82
C VAL A 125 -12.26 -14.27 -9.06
N ASP A 126 -12.01 -14.81 -10.27
CA ASP A 126 -10.69 -15.24 -10.75
C ASP A 126 -9.89 -16.12 -9.78
N GLU A 127 -10.57 -17.06 -9.12
CA GLU A 127 -9.97 -17.98 -8.13
C GLU A 127 -8.74 -18.71 -8.70
N ALA A 128 -8.81 -19.14 -9.96
CA ALA A 128 -7.71 -19.79 -10.68
C ALA A 128 -6.62 -18.81 -11.17
N ARG A 129 -6.76 -17.50 -10.94
CA ARG A 129 -5.84 -16.44 -11.39
C ARG A 129 -5.51 -16.51 -12.88
N THR A 130 -6.51 -16.78 -13.70
CA THR A 130 -6.36 -16.87 -15.16
C THR A 130 -6.50 -15.53 -15.86
N VAL A 131 -7.19 -14.57 -15.24
CA VAL A 131 -7.35 -13.21 -15.76
C VAL A 131 -6.20 -12.34 -15.28
N ILE A 132 -5.91 -12.36 -13.97
CA ILE A 132 -4.80 -11.59 -13.36
C ILE A 132 -3.83 -12.56 -12.69
N PRO A 133 -2.76 -13.00 -13.38
CA PRO A 133 -1.88 -14.09 -12.95
C PRO A 133 -0.86 -13.60 -11.87
N VAL A 134 -1.34 -13.04 -10.76
CA VAL A 134 -0.50 -12.54 -9.68
C VAL A 134 -1.07 -12.90 -8.30
N SER A 135 -0.20 -13.02 -7.31
CA SER A 135 -0.57 -13.14 -5.90
C SER A 135 0.22 -12.15 -5.04
N ALA A 136 -0.33 -11.80 -3.88
CA ALA A 136 0.39 -10.97 -2.92
C ALA A 136 1.71 -11.60 -2.49
N THR A 137 1.80 -12.93 -2.42
CA THR A 137 3.04 -13.66 -2.10
C THR A 137 4.13 -13.46 -3.16
N MET A 138 3.78 -13.51 -4.46
CA MET A 138 4.72 -13.20 -5.54
C MET A 138 5.23 -11.78 -5.44
N ILE A 139 4.34 -10.81 -5.20
CA ILE A 139 4.72 -9.41 -5.06
C ILE A 139 5.62 -9.20 -3.86
N ARG A 140 5.31 -9.78 -2.69
CA ARG A 140 6.17 -9.68 -1.49
C ARG A 140 7.57 -10.25 -1.73
N ALA A 141 7.69 -11.29 -2.54
CA ALA A 141 8.98 -11.87 -2.89
C ALA A 141 9.84 -10.91 -3.74
N ASN A 142 9.23 -10.21 -4.69
CA ASN A 142 9.92 -9.23 -5.52
C ASN A 142 8.94 -8.17 -6.07
N PRO A 143 8.69 -7.06 -5.35
CA PRO A 143 7.77 -6.00 -5.79
C PRO A 143 8.19 -5.36 -7.13
N TYR A 144 9.49 -5.22 -7.38
CA TYR A 144 10.02 -4.62 -8.60
C TYR A 144 9.71 -5.48 -9.84
N GLN A 145 9.93 -6.79 -9.74
CA GLN A 145 9.63 -7.72 -10.82
C GLN A 145 8.13 -7.75 -11.19
N TYR A 146 7.25 -7.60 -10.19
CA TYR A 146 5.80 -7.61 -10.37
C TYR A 146 5.19 -6.21 -10.37
N ARG A 147 6.01 -5.19 -10.67
CA ARG A 147 5.65 -3.78 -10.65
C ARG A 147 4.42 -3.47 -11.49
N GLU A 148 4.26 -4.13 -12.63
CA GLU A 148 3.12 -3.98 -13.53
C GLU A 148 1.76 -4.34 -12.90
N PHE A 149 1.76 -5.16 -11.85
CA PHE A 149 0.55 -5.58 -11.14
C PHE A 149 0.23 -4.72 -9.91
N ILE A 150 0.98 -3.65 -9.68
CA ILE A 150 0.86 -2.77 -8.52
C ILE A 150 0.62 -1.33 -9.01
N SER A 151 -0.35 -0.61 -8.42
CA SER A 151 -0.51 0.82 -8.70
C SER A 151 0.63 1.66 -8.10
N ASP A 152 0.86 2.85 -8.64
CA ASP A 152 1.87 3.79 -8.11
C ASP A 152 1.60 4.15 -6.66
N THR A 153 0.33 4.36 -6.31
CA THR A 153 -0.15 4.61 -4.94
C THR A 153 0.33 3.55 -3.95
N VAL A 154 0.33 2.29 -4.34
CA VAL A 154 0.77 1.17 -3.49
C VAL A 154 2.28 1.00 -3.54
N TYR A 155 2.87 1.06 -4.75
CA TYR A 155 4.29 0.77 -4.95
C TYR A 155 5.22 1.67 -4.13
N LYS A 156 4.93 2.98 -4.11
CA LYS A 156 5.74 3.97 -3.36
C LYS A 156 5.91 3.61 -1.88
N ASP A 157 4.90 2.98 -1.28
CA ASP A 157 4.89 2.60 0.14
C ASP A 157 5.56 1.24 0.41
N LEU A 158 5.87 0.47 -0.63
CA LEU A 158 6.64 -0.77 -0.53
C LEU A 158 8.16 -0.52 -0.59
N ILE A 159 8.58 0.67 -1.01
CA ILE A 159 9.99 1.05 -1.13
C ILE A 159 10.50 1.63 0.19
N THR A 160 11.60 1.10 0.69
CA THR A 160 12.26 1.66 1.88
C THR A 160 13.11 2.86 1.50
N LYS A 161 12.73 4.05 1.99
CA LYS A 161 13.50 5.29 1.80
C LYS A 161 14.58 5.39 2.87
N ILE A 162 15.83 5.57 2.44
CA ILE A 162 17.02 5.71 3.31
C ILE A 162 17.59 7.11 3.11
N VAL A 163 17.37 7.98 4.10
CA VAL A 163 17.75 9.39 4.04
C VAL A 163 19.09 9.61 4.75
N PHE A 164 20.06 10.23 4.04
CA PHE A 164 21.36 10.61 4.60
C PHE A 164 21.31 12.05 5.09
N MET A 165 21.49 12.24 6.38
CA MET A 165 21.48 13.56 7.03
C MET A 165 22.83 13.84 7.66
N GLY A 166 23.21 15.13 7.78
CA GLY A 166 24.44 15.55 8.44
C GLY A 166 25.04 16.81 7.85
N ALA A 167 26.14 17.28 8.46
CA ALA A 167 26.83 18.52 8.09
C ALA A 167 27.32 18.53 6.61
N PRO A 168 27.49 19.68 6.00
CA PRO A 168 28.13 19.81 4.69
C PRO A 168 29.49 19.10 4.63
N SER A 169 29.86 18.59 3.46
CA SER A 169 31.15 17.94 3.21
C SER A 169 31.46 16.67 4.01
N THR A 170 30.45 15.99 4.57
CA THR A 170 30.61 14.71 5.29
C THR A 170 30.53 13.47 4.40
N GLY A 171 30.42 13.64 3.08
CA GLY A 171 30.39 12.53 2.12
C GLY A 171 29.00 11.94 1.84
N LYS A 172 27.91 12.58 2.30
CA LYS A 172 26.52 12.09 2.10
C LYS A 172 26.23 11.77 0.63
N SER A 173 26.40 12.73 -0.28
CA SER A 173 26.12 12.57 -1.71
C SER A 173 26.91 11.44 -2.32
N THR A 174 28.21 11.34 -1.98
CA THR A 174 29.07 10.25 -2.47
C THR A 174 28.60 8.88 -1.99
N LEU A 175 28.21 8.78 -0.73
CA LEU A 175 27.72 7.53 -0.14
C LEU A 175 26.36 7.14 -0.71
N THR A 176 25.44 8.11 -0.83
CA THR A 176 24.09 7.91 -1.38
C THR A 176 24.17 7.36 -2.80
N GLU A 177 24.96 8.00 -3.67
CA GLU A 177 25.16 7.55 -5.05
C GLU A 177 25.86 6.18 -5.12
N ALA A 178 26.88 5.95 -4.30
CA ALA A 178 27.60 4.67 -4.28
C ALA A 178 26.70 3.50 -3.85
N LEU A 179 25.82 3.72 -2.85
CA LEU A 179 24.87 2.71 -2.40
C LEU A 179 23.79 2.44 -3.46
N ALA A 180 23.26 3.46 -4.11
CA ALA A 180 22.30 3.27 -5.19
C ALA A 180 22.90 2.42 -6.34
N LYS A 181 24.14 2.69 -6.73
CA LYS A 181 24.88 1.86 -7.70
C LYS A 181 25.09 0.43 -7.22
N HIS A 182 25.47 0.25 -5.95
CA HIS A 182 25.71 -1.06 -5.36
C HIS A 182 24.45 -1.93 -5.30
N TYR A 183 23.31 -1.32 -4.96
CA TYR A 183 22.01 -2.00 -4.86
C TYR A 183 21.22 -2.00 -6.18
N HIS A 184 21.78 -1.41 -7.26
CA HIS A 184 21.12 -1.30 -8.57
C HIS A 184 19.75 -0.63 -8.52
N THR A 185 19.65 0.46 -7.75
CA THR A 185 18.40 1.20 -7.53
C THR A 185 18.60 2.70 -7.75
N GLU A 186 17.52 3.45 -7.55
CA GLU A 186 17.49 4.91 -7.69
C GLU A 186 18.04 5.63 -6.47
N TRP A 187 18.46 6.88 -6.68
CA TRP A 187 18.74 7.83 -5.61
C TRP A 187 18.19 9.20 -5.96
N ASN A 188 17.89 9.99 -4.93
CA ASN A 188 17.43 11.37 -5.05
C ASN A 188 18.55 12.32 -4.58
N PRO A 189 19.18 13.08 -5.48
CA PRO A 189 20.24 14.02 -5.13
C PRO A 189 19.70 15.23 -4.37
N GLU A 190 20.57 15.93 -3.62
CA GLU A 190 20.28 17.16 -2.90
C GLU A 190 19.93 18.30 -3.87
N TYR A 191 18.64 18.61 -4.04
CA TYR A 191 18.18 19.68 -4.92
C TYR A 191 18.60 21.08 -4.42
N GLY A 192 18.69 21.28 -3.11
CA GLY A 192 19.09 22.55 -2.53
C GLY A 192 20.46 23.05 -3.02
N ARG A 193 21.42 22.14 -3.27
CA ARG A 193 22.71 22.47 -3.86
C ARG A 193 22.58 22.95 -5.30
N GLU A 194 21.87 22.19 -6.13
CA GLU A 194 21.59 22.54 -7.53
C GLU A 194 20.89 23.89 -7.63
N TYR A 195 19.87 24.14 -6.77
CA TYR A 195 19.16 25.39 -6.72
C TYR A 195 20.07 26.55 -6.34
N TRP A 196 20.88 26.38 -5.28
CA TRP A 196 21.82 27.40 -4.82
C TRP A 196 22.84 27.76 -5.89
N GLU A 197 23.43 26.79 -6.58
CA GLU A 197 24.41 27.03 -7.64
C GLU A 197 23.84 27.87 -8.79
N ASN A 198 22.56 27.73 -9.10
CA ASN A 198 21.92 28.37 -10.22
C ASN A 198 21.23 29.72 -9.86
N ASN A 199 20.83 29.92 -8.61
CA ASN A 199 19.95 31.05 -8.25
C ASN A 199 20.51 32.00 -7.18
N GLN A 200 21.62 31.68 -6.51
CA GLN A 200 22.16 32.51 -5.43
C GLN A 200 22.59 33.90 -5.93
N ILE A 201 22.32 34.91 -5.09
CA ILE A 201 22.80 36.28 -5.26
C ILE A 201 23.74 36.58 -4.09
N ASP A 202 24.97 36.98 -4.35
CA ASP A 202 25.99 37.27 -3.32
C ASP A 202 26.13 36.11 -2.30
N ARG A 203 26.07 34.86 -2.76
CA ARG A 203 26.11 33.64 -1.93
C ARG A 203 24.94 33.48 -0.96
N ARG A 204 23.78 34.05 -1.32
CA ARG A 204 22.54 33.95 -0.52
C ARG A 204 21.38 33.58 -1.40
N ILE A 205 20.40 32.94 -0.80
CA ILE A 205 19.05 32.72 -1.33
C ILE A 205 18.07 33.35 -0.34
N ALA A 206 16.92 33.80 -0.81
CA ALA A 206 15.89 34.39 0.04
C ALA A 206 15.18 33.31 0.85
N LEU A 207 14.58 33.66 1.98
CA LEU A 207 13.89 32.73 2.86
C LEU A 207 12.72 32.03 2.13
N GLU A 208 12.00 32.77 1.29
CA GLU A 208 10.87 32.29 0.52
C GLU A 208 11.25 31.22 -0.51
N GLU A 209 12.52 31.15 -0.90
CA GLU A 209 13.03 30.17 -1.88
C GLU A 209 13.20 28.77 -1.26
N PHE A 210 13.25 28.65 0.08
CA PHE A 210 13.34 27.35 0.76
C PHE A 210 12.10 26.50 0.54
N ASP A 211 10.90 27.11 0.45
CA ASP A 211 9.68 26.40 0.12
C ASP A 211 9.76 25.79 -1.28
N THR A 212 10.28 26.55 -2.24
CA THR A 212 10.51 26.08 -3.62
C THR A 212 11.47 24.89 -3.65
N ILE A 213 12.57 24.98 -2.88
CA ILE A 213 13.55 23.88 -2.78
C ILE A 213 12.93 22.66 -2.16
N ALA A 214 12.18 22.81 -1.07
CA ALA A 214 11.55 21.70 -0.36
C ALA A 214 10.50 20.98 -1.24
N LEU A 215 9.63 21.74 -1.90
CA LEU A 215 8.57 21.19 -2.77
C LEU A 215 9.16 20.47 -3.97
N GLU A 216 10.18 21.02 -4.63
CA GLU A 216 10.82 20.36 -5.77
C GLU A 216 11.59 19.11 -5.32
N HIS A 217 12.20 19.11 -4.13
CA HIS A 217 12.84 17.94 -3.58
C HIS A 217 11.83 16.80 -3.35
N ILE A 218 10.66 17.12 -2.76
CA ILE A 218 9.55 16.16 -2.57
C ILE A 218 9.11 15.60 -3.92
N ARG A 219 8.86 16.46 -4.92
CA ARG A 219 8.42 16.03 -6.26
C ARG A 219 9.41 15.05 -6.89
N ARG A 220 10.72 15.36 -6.84
CA ARG A 220 11.78 14.48 -7.37
C ARG A 220 11.86 13.16 -6.61
N GLU A 221 11.68 13.18 -5.28
CA GLU A 221 11.66 11.98 -4.46
C GLU A 221 10.45 11.08 -4.81
N GLU A 222 9.26 11.67 -5.02
CA GLU A 222 8.06 10.95 -5.45
C GLU A 222 8.21 10.31 -6.84
N GLU A 223 8.92 10.95 -7.75
CA GLU A 223 9.24 10.37 -9.07
C GLU A 223 10.31 9.27 -8.97
N ALA A 224 11.34 9.47 -8.16
CA ALA A 224 12.43 8.51 -7.99
C ALA A 224 11.93 7.21 -7.30
N VAL A 225 11.05 7.30 -6.31
CA VAL A 225 10.53 6.14 -5.59
C VAL A 225 9.79 5.17 -6.52
N LEU A 226 9.15 5.68 -7.56
CA LEU A 226 8.44 4.86 -8.54
C LEU A 226 9.37 4.05 -9.46
N ARG A 227 10.64 4.40 -9.55
CA ARG A 227 11.66 3.69 -10.34
C ARG A 227 12.60 2.85 -9.47
N ALA A 228 12.56 3.06 -8.16
CA ALA A 228 13.43 2.38 -7.21
C ALA A 228 13.13 0.88 -7.09
N ASP A 229 14.17 0.07 -6.87
CA ASP A 229 14.05 -1.34 -6.51
C ASP A 229 14.38 -1.49 -5.03
N LYS A 230 13.41 -1.89 -4.22
CA LYS A 230 13.49 -2.16 -2.78
C LYS A 230 13.90 -0.95 -1.93
N TYR A 231 14.92 -0.20 -2.33
CA TYR A 231 15.46 0.96 -1.61
C TYR A 231 15.47 2.20 -2.50
N LEU A 232 15.14 3.36 -1.93
CA LEU A 232 15.47 4.67 -2.48
C LEU A 232 16.46 5.35 -1.53
N PHE A 233 17.63 5.70 -2.04
CA PHE A 233 18.63 6.45 -1.29
C PHE A 233 18.44 7.95 -1.54
N VAL A 234 18.30 8.74 -0.46
CA VAL A 234 17.98 10.16 -0.53
C VAL A 234 19.11 10.97 0.10
N ASP A 235 19.74 11.85 -0.68
CA ASP A 235 20.75 12.78 -0.19
C ASP A 235 20.04 14.02 0.38
N THR A 236 19.88 14.04 1.70
CA THR A 236 19.03 14.98 2.44
C THR A 236 17.55 14.86 2.04
N ASN A 237 16.67 15.60 2.69
CA ASN A 237 15.25 15.65 2.34
C ASN A 237 14.65 17.03 2.65
N ALA A 238 13.38 17.24 2.32
CA ALA A 238 12.68 18.49 2.56
C ALA A 238 12.66 18.92 4.04
N ILE A 239 12.66 17.96 4.99
CA ILE A 239 12.74 18.26 6.43
C ILE A 239 14.08 18.92 6.76
N THR A 240 15.18 18.41 6.17
CA THR A 240 16.51 18.99 6.33
C THR A 240 16.55 20.42 5.76
N THR A 241 15.95 20.65 4.59
CA THR A 241 15.82 21.99 4.00
C THR A 241 15.10 22.93 4.94
N TYR A 242 13.97 22.51 5.50
CA TYR A 242 13.20 23.28 6.47
C TYR A 242 13.99 23.62 7.74
N MET A 243 14.92 22.77 8.18
CA MET A 243 15.77 23.04 9.36
C MET A 243 16.82 24.15 9.13
N PHE A 244 17.05 24.55 7.88
CA PHE A 244 17.95 25.67 7.53
C PHE A 244 17.22 27.02 7.35
N CYS A 245 15.89 27.03 7.44
CA CYS A 245 15.07 28.24 7.48
C CYS A 245 15.07 28.84 8.88
#